data_768335904fc06600563ef66f8133d11c
#
_entry.id   768335904fc06600563ef66f8133d11c
#
_cell.length_a   1.000
_cell.length_b   1.000
_cell.length_c   1.000
_cell.angle_alpha   90.00
_cell.angle_beta   90.00
_cell.angle_gamma   90.00
#
_symmetry.space_group_name_H-M   'P 1'
#
loop_
_entity.id
_entity.type
_entity.pdbx_description
1 polymer ?
#
loop_
_entity_poly.entity_id
_entity_poly.type
_entity_poly.pdbx_seq_one_letter_code
_entity_poly.pdbx_strand_id
1 'polypeptide(L)'
;FITLFAYFILQENIKLNNSKNQEILFFKIKDKSSALLTKVLQKYHNKKELIKEKHKIALALLEDGLDVDSIKTILNKDLEYNKFEVSILSKDLKIEDSSIFTDIGSDLSLLKKQFKKFENSKEIDVAIPEYSLEFLKFVSYSTSSLKNGKYLQLSYSYNEFISELREIQEFIN
;
A
#
# COMPACT_ATOMS: atom_id res chain seq x y z
N PHE A 1 -14.55 -3.67 -4.10
CA PHE A 1 -13.13 -3.40 -4.41
C PHE A 1 -12.71 -4.08 -5.71
N ILE A 2 -12.96 -5.39 -5.89
CA ILE A 2 -12.72 -6.15 -7.16
C ILE A 2 -13.50 -5.50 -8.32
N THR A 3 -14.72 -5.05 -8.07
CA THR A 3 -15.58 -4.38 -9.07
C THR A 3 -15.03 -3.01 -9.48
N LEU A 4 -14.40 -2.26 -8.60
CA LEU A 4 -13.84 -0.95 -8.93
C LEU A 4 -12.59 -1.05 -9.80
N PHE A 5 -11.70 -1.99 -9.52
CA PHE A 5 -10.52 -2.23 -10.33
C PHE A 5 -10.89 -2.73 -11.74
N ALA A 6 -11.79 -3.73 -11.83
CA ALA A 6 -12.33 -4.22 -13.11
C ALA A 6 -13.13 -3.14 -13.86
N TYR A 7 -13.85 -2.27 -13.14
CA TYR A 7 -14.64 -1.19 -13.74
C TYR A 7 -13.78 -0.06 -14.30
N PHE A 8 -12.68 0.31 -13.62
CA PHE A 8 -11.74 1.33 -14.11
C PHE A 8 -11.03 0.86 -15.40
N ILE A 9 -10.64 -0.41 -15.43
CA ILE A 9 -10.08 -1.09 -16.61
C ILE A 9 -11.08 -1.10 -17.77
N LEU A 10 -12.35 -1.35 -17.49
CA LEU A 10 -13.43 -1.37 -18.49
C LEU A 10 -13.72 0.01 -19.08
N GLN A 11 -13.68 1.08 -18.32
CA GLN A 11 -14.02 2.42 -18.83
C GLN A 11 -13.04 2.93 -19.90
N GLU A 12 -11.76 2.58 -19.84
CA GLU A 12 -10.80 2.98 -20.87
C GLU A 12 -10.94 2.18 -22.18
N ASN A 13 -11.43 0.95 -22.12
CA ASN A 13 -11.50 0.04 -23.27
C ASN A 13 -12.88 -0.10 -23.95
N ILE A 14 -13.93 0.48 -23.45
CA ILE A 14 -15.29 0.45 -24.05
C ILE A 14 -15.32 1.05 -25.48
N LYS A 15 -14.24 1.63 -25.97
CA LYS A 15 -14.13 2.25 -27.30
C LYS A 15 -13.83 1.28 -28.46
N LEU A 16 -13.58 0.00 -28.20
CA LEU A 16 -13.20 -0.95 -29.25
C LEU A 16 -14.33 -1.95 -29.58
N ASN A 17 -14.77 -1.89 -30.82
CA ASN A 17 -15.82 -2.69 -31.47
C ASN A 17 -15.54 -4.18 -31.45
N ASN A 18 -16.24 -4.95 -30.62
CA ASN A 18 -16.74 -6.31 -30.89
C ASN A 18 -17.28 -6.98 -29.60
N SER A 19 -18.59 -7.01 -29.38
CA SER A 19 -19.22 -7.40 -28.10
C SER A 19 -18.81 -8.78 -27.56
N LYS A 20 -18.57 -9.74 -28.44
CA LYS A 20 -18.24 -11.13 -28.05
C LYS A 20 -16.78 -11.31 -27.62
N ASN A 21 -15.86 -10.63 -28.27
CA ASN A 21 -14.43 -10.63 -27.90
C ASN A 21 -14.19 -9.85 -26.61
N GLN A 22 -14.97 -8.78 -26.40
CA GLN A 22 -14.94 -7.98 -25.16
C GLN A 22 -15.42 -8.77 -23.96
N GLU A 23 -16.46 -9.60 -24.12
CA GLU A 23 -16.99 -10.44 -23.06
C GLU A 23 -15.96 -11.52 -22.63
N ILE A 24 -15.33 -12.19 -23.60
CA ILE A 24 -14.27 -13.17 -23.33
C ILE A 24 -13.07 -12.51 -22.65
N LEU A 25 -12.66 -11.34 -23.11
CA LEU A 25 -11.56 -10.57 -22.53
C LEU A 25 -11.89 -10.13 -21.08
N PHE A 26 -13.12 -9.67 -20.86
CA PHE A 26 -13.61 -9.30 -19.54
C PHE A 26 -13.52 -10.47 -18.53
N PHE A 27 -13.99 -11.66 -18.94
CA PHE A 27 -13.93 -12.84 -18.08
C PHE A 27 -12.48 -13.24 -17.78
N LYS A 28 -11.58 -13.20 -18.75
CA LYS A 28 -10.16 -13.49 -18.54
C LYS A 28 -9.50 -12.51 -17.57
N ILE A 29 -9.77 -11.20 -17.72
CA ILE A 29 -9.25 -10.16 -16.83
C ILE A 29 -9.81 -10.36 -15.43
N LYS A 30 -11.12 -10.59 -15.32
CA LYS A 30 -11.79 -10.84 -14.03
C LYS A 30 -11.19 -12.04 -13.30
N ASP A 31 -11.02 -13.17 -13.98
CA ASP A 31 -10.50 -14.39 -13.37
C ASP A 31 -9.03 -14.22 -12.94
N LYS A 32 -8.18 -13.64 -13.79
CA LYS A 32 -6.78 -13.34 -13.43
C LYS A 32 -6.68 -12.36 -12.27
N SER A 33 -7.48 -11.29 -12.28
CA SER A 33 -7.51 -10.30 -11.21
C SER A 33 -7.99 -10.89 -9.89
N SER A 34 -9.00 -11.75 -9.92
CA SER A 34 -9.52 -12.45 -8.73
C SER A 34 -8.48 -13.42 -8.16
N ALA A 35 -7.80 -14.19 -9.01
CA ALA A 35 -6.74 -15.10 -8.60
C ALA A 35 -5.54 -14.33 -7.98
N LEU A 36 -5.13 -13.24 -8.61
CA LEU A 36 -4.06 -12.38 -8.10
C LEU A 36 -4.44 -11.80 -6.73
N LEU A 37 -5.65 -11.24 -6.60
CA LEU A 37 -6.11 -10.68 -5.33
C LEU A 37 -6.12 -11.72 -4.21
N THR A 38 -6.53 -12.95 -4.50
CA THR A 38 -6.48 -14.06 -3.55
C THR A 38 -5.04 -14.32 -3.07
N LYS A 39 -4.06 -14.37 -3.98
CA LYS A 39 -2.64 -14.51 -3.64
C LYS A 39 -2.15 -13.34 -2.77
N VAL A 40 -2.51 -12.11 -3.12
CA VAL A 40 -2.13 -10.92 -2.36
C VAL A 40 -2.70 -10.97 -0.95
N LEU A 41 -3.97 -11.34 -0.78
CA LEU A 41 -4.60 -11.47 0.54
C LEU A 41 -3.98 -12.59 1.38
N GLN A 42 -3.66 -13.74 0.78
CA GLN A 42 -2.93 -14.81 1.47
C GLN A 42 -1.55 -14.33 1.94
N LYS A 43 -0.82 -13.63 1.07
CA LYS A 43 0.48 -13.06 1.42
C LYS A 43 0.36 -12.04 2.54
N TYR A 44 -0.66 -11.17 2.49
CA TYR A 44 -0.95 -10.21 3.55
C TYR A 44 -1.19 -10.91 4.89
N HIS A 45 -2.03 -11.94 4.94
CA HIS A 45 -2.27 -12.68 6.18
C HIS A 45 -0.98 -13.25 6.77
N ASN A 46 -0.11 -13.79 5.93
CA ASN A 46 1.18 -14.34 6.35
C ASN A 46 2.20 -13.26 6.78
N LYS A 47 2.05 -12.02 6.30
CA LYS A 47 3.00 -10.92 6.57
C LYS A 47 2.50 -9.90 7.59
N LYS A 48 1.23 -9.94 7.95
CA LYS A 48 0.61 -8.96 8.86
C LYS A 48 1.35 -8.82 10.18
N GLU A 49 1.72 -9.93 10.82
CA GLU A 49 2.47 -9.89 12.08
C GLU A 49 3.91 -9.38 11.88
N LEU A 50 4.58 -9.76 10.80
CA LEU A 50 5.89 -9.19 10.45
C LEU A 50 5.80 -7.66 10.28
N ILE A 51 4.76 -7.17 9.60
CA ILE A 51 4.56 -5.72 9.40
C ILE A 51 4.37 -5.02 10.75
N LYS A 52 3.59 -5.61 11.68
CA LYS A 52 3.42 -5.08 13.03
C LYS A 52 4.72 -5.06 13.84
N GLU A 53 5.50 -6.14 13.76
CA GLU A 53 6.80 -6.21 14.44
C GLU A 53 7.77 -5.16 13.92
N LYS A 54 7.89 -5.02 12.60
CA LYS A 54 8.72 -3.99 11.96
C LYS A 54 8.24 -2.58 12.33
N HIS A 55 6.93 -2.36 12.46
CA HIS A 55 6.39 -1.08 12.92
C HIS A 55 6.81 -0.78 14.38
N LYS A 56 6.76 -1.76 15.28
CA LYS A 56 7.25 -1.60 16.67
C LYS A 56 8.73 -1.26 16.70
N ILE A 57 9.54 -1.92 15.86
CA ILE A 57 10.97 -1.60 15.73
C ILE A 57 11.15 -0.17 15.26
N ALA A 58 10.39 0.27 14.24
CA ALA A 58 10.45 1.64 13.74
C ALA A 58 10.09 2.68 14.81
N LEU A 59 9.06 2.41 15.64
CA LEU A 59 8.70 3.27 16.76
C LEU A 59 9.85 3.42 17.75
N ALA A 60 10.51 2.33 18.15
CA ALA A 60 11.63 2.35 19.07
C ALA A 60 12.82 3.13 18.48
N LEU A 61 13.18 2.87 17.21
CA LEU A 61 14.27 3.58 16.54
C LEU A 61 13.98 5.08 16.40
N LEU A 62 12.72 5.45 16.15
CA LEU A 62 12.31 6.86 16.10
C LEU A 62 12.40 7.52 17.49
N GLU A 63 12.03 6.80 18.57
CA GLU A 63 12.19 7.28 19.95
C GLU A 63 13.68 7.46 20.32
N ASP A 64 14.55 6.62 19.75
CA ASP A 64 16.02 6.73 19.89
C ASP A 64 16.63 7.86 19.03
N GLY A 65 15.81 8.57 18.25
CA GLY A 65 16.19 9.75 17.48
C GLY A 65 16.76 9.46 16.08
N LEU A 66 16.55 8.26 15.53
CA LEU A 66 16.95 7.95 14.16
C LEU A 66 16.01 8.64 13.16
N ASP A 67 16.58 9.07 12.02
CA ASP A 67 15.83 9.59 10.89
C ASP A 67 15.13 8.48 10.07
N VAL A 68 14.18 8.87 9.21
CA VAL A 68 13.36 7.93 8.42
C VAL A 68 14.19 7.05 7.47
N ASP A 69 15.28 7.55 6.90
CA ASP A 69 16.15 6.81 5.98
C ASP A 69 16.97 5.74 6.71
N SER A 70 17.50 6.08 7.88
CA SER A 70 18.19 5.14 8.76
C SER A 70 17.25 4.02 9.22
N ILE A 71 16.01 4.38 9.63
CA ILE A 71 14.98 3.41 10.01
C ILE A 71 14.64 2.50 8.83
N LYS A 72 14.37 3.07 7.64
CA LYS A 72 14.12 2.30 6.42
C LYS A 72 15.23 1.29 6.14
N THR A 73 16.49 1.71 6.24
CA THR A 73 17.66 0.87 6.00
C THR A 73 17.67 -0.33 6.95
N ILE A 74 17.44 -0.10 8.24
CA ILE A 74 17.39 -1.14 9.26
C ILE A 74 16.22 -2.10 9.03
N LEU A 75 15.03 -1.59 8.74
CA LEU A 75 13.85 -2.41 8.50
C LEU A 75 14.01 -3.36 7.31
N ASN A 76 14.76 -2.93 6.29
CA ASN A 76 14.93 -3.66 5.03
C ASN A 76 16.17 -4.55 4.96
N LYS A 77 17.03 -4.57 5.99
CA LYS A 77 18.32 -5.27 5.97
C LYS A 77 18.20 -6.73 5.55
N ASP A 78 17.15 -7.42 6.02
CA ASP A 78 16.95 -8.86 5.80
C ASP A 78 15.84 -9.15 4.77
N LEU A 79 15.45 -8.14 3.95
CA LEU A 79 14.39 -8.27 2.96
C LEU A 79 14.95 -8.19 1.55
N GLU A 80 14.70 -9.25 0.76
CA GLU A 80 15.21 -9.38 -0.60
C GLU A 80 14.38 -8.58 -1.61
N TYR A 81 13.07 -8.80 -1.65
CA TYR A 81 12.17 -8.25 -2.68
C TYR A 81 11.25 -7.16 -2.18
N ASN A 82 10.59 -7.40 -1.06
CA ASN A 82 9.58 -6.50 -0.52
C ASN A 82 10.24 -5.50 0.42
N LYS A 83 9.85 -4.24 0.31
CA LYS A 83 10.50 -3.15 1.03
C LYS A 83 9.51 -2.38 1.89
N PHE A 84 10.01 -1.89 3.02
CA PHE A 84 9.36 -0.89 3.84
C PHE A 84 9.81 0.52 3.41
N GLU A 85 8.86 1.44 3.38
CA GLU A 85 9.11 2.87 3.41
C GLU A 85 8.55 3.45 4.70
N VAL A 86 9.11 4.56 5.13
CA VAL A 86 8.81 5.19 6.43
C VAL A 86 8.36 6.62 6.20
N SER A 87 7.26 7.03 6.80
CA SER A 87 6.77 8.41 6.73
C SER A 87 6.28 8.90 8.09
N ILE A 88 6.48 10.17 8.36
CA ILE A 88 5.96 10.89 9.51
C ILE A 88 4.91 11.87 9.04
N LEU A 89 3.71 11.75 9.57
CA LEU A 89 2.59 12.63 9.25
C LEU A 89 2.33 13.61 10.41
N SER A 90 2.02 14.86 10.06
CA SER A 90 1.52 15.85 11.01
C SER A 90 0.15 15.47 11.57
N LYS A 91 -0.32 16.22 12.57
CA LYS A 91 -1.70 16.15 13.10
C LYS A 91 -2.75 16.41 12.00
N ASP A 92 -2.42 17.26 11.05
CA ASP A 92 -3.29 17.62 9.92
C ASP A 92 -3.14 16.67 8.74
N LEU A 93 -2.42 15.55 8.93
CA LEU A 93 -2.20 14.50 7.93
C LEU A 93 -1.40 14.96 6.69
N LYS A 94 -0.49 15.89 6.87
CA LYS A 94 0.54 16.20 5.86
C LYS A 94 1.79 15.36 6.14
N ILE A 95 2.39 14.83 5.10
CA ILE A 95 3.67 14.11 5.20
C ILE A 95 4.77 15.15 5.46
N GLU A 96 5.34 15.15 6.67
CA GLU A 96 6.40 16.08 7.07
C GLU A 96 7.78 15.54 6.78
N ASP A 97 7.95 14.22 6.86
CA ASP A 97 9.20 13.52 6.59
C ASP A 97 8.90 12.15 5.98
N SER A 98 9.70 11.71 5.03
CA SER A 98 9.50 10.43 4.34
C SER A 98 10.79 9.91 3.71
N SER A 99 10.98 8.61 3.77
CA SER A 99 12.00 7.92 3.01
C SER A 99 11.74 7.88 1.49
N ILE A 100 10.57 8.36 1.05
CA ILE A 100 10.24 8.68 -0.34
C ILE A 100 10.18 10.20 -0.44
N PHE A 101 11.21 10.82 -0.97
CA PHE A 101 11.34 12.28 -1.00
C PHE A 101 10.17 12.98 -1.70
N THR A 102 9.61 12.38 -2.75
CA THR A 102 8.49 12.94 -3.51
C THR A 102 7.18 13.00 -2.72
N ASP A 103 7.06 12.25 -1.63
CA ASP A 103 5.85 12.21 -0.80
C ASP A 103 5.80 13.38 0.20
N ILE A 104 6.95 14.01 0.49
CA ILE A 104 7.03 15.10 1.46
C ILE A 104 6.17 16.28 1.01
N GLY A 105 5.31 16.74 1.91
CA GLY A 105 4.35 17.81 1.67
C GLY A 105 2.99 17.34 1.15
N SER A 106 2.84 16.05 0.80
CA SER A 106 1.55 15.49 0.38
C SER A 106 0.50 15.60 1.47
N ASP A 107 -0.73 15.95 1.09
CA ASP A 107 -1.86 16.15 1.98
C ASP A 107 -2.78 14.92 1.95
N LEU A 108 -2.86 14.21 3.06
CA LEU A 108 -3.71 13.04 3.26
C LEU A 108 -5.00 13.37 4.05
N SER A 109 -5.39 14.64 4.15
CA SER A 109 -6.55 15.08 4.93
C SER A 109 -7.88 14.44 4.49
N LEU A 110 -7.98 13.99 3.23
CA LEU A 110 -9.11 13.20 2.74
C LEU A 110 -9.30 11.87 3.52
N LEU A 111 -8.24 11.34 4.13
CA LEU A 111 -8.25 10.12 4.92
C LEU A 111 -8.56 10.38 6.42
N LYS A 112 -8.90 11.61 6.82
CA LYS A 112 -9.13 12.01 8.21
C LYS A 112 -10.08 11.07 8.98
N LYS A 113 -11.14 10.58 8.32
CA LYS A 113 -12.07 9.64 8.96
C LYS A 113 -11.38 8.32 9.36
N GLN A 114 -10.45 7.84 8.55
CA GLN A 114 -9.70 6.61 8.79
C GLN A 114 -8.68 6.80 9.92
N PHE A 115 -8.11 8.00 10.05
CA PHE A 115 -7.13 8.34 11.08
C PHE A 115 -7.73 8.60 12.47
N LYS A 116 -9.03 8.91 12.58
CA LYS A 116 -9.72 9.13 13.87
C LYS A 116 -9.52 8.00 14.88
N LYS A 117 -9.43 6.75 14.41
CA LYS A 117 -9.21 5.59 15.29
C LYS A 117 -7.85 5.60 15.99
N PHE A 118 -6.88 6.35 15.47
CA PHE A 118 -5.55 6.47 16.07
C PHE A 118 -5.42 7.61 17.08
N GLU A 119 -6.33 8.59 17.09
CA GLU A 119 -6.24 9.79 17.95
C GLU A 119 -6.14 9.45 19.44
N ASN A 120 -6.74 8.33 19.89
CA ASN A 120 -6.74 7.88 21.27
C ASN A 120 -6.25 6.45 21.46
N SER A 121 -5.58 5.88 20.47
CA SER A 121 -5.13 4.49 20.48
C SER A 121 -3.63 4.43 20.26
N LYS A 122 -2.95 3.57 21.04
CA LYS A 122 -1.55 3.19 20.78
C LYS A 122 -1.46 1.94 19.89
N GLU A 123 -2.58 1.48 19.35
CA GLU A 123 -2.59 0.28 18.52
C GLU A 123 -1.95 0.55 17.16
N ILE A 124 -1.21 -0.45 16.70
CA ILE A 124 -0.69 -0.50 15.33
C ILE A 124 -1.76 -1.19 14.50
N ASP A 125 -2.36 -0.45 13.58
CA ASP A 125 -3.25 -1.04 12.58
C ASP A 125 -2.49 -1.32 11.29
N VAL A 126 -2.77 -2.47 10.67
CA VAL A 126 -2.22 -2.86 9.38
C VAL A 126 -3.37 -2.97 8.40
N ALA A 127 -3.41 -2.05 7.45
CA ALA A 127 -4.43 -2.02 6.41
C ALA A 127 -4.28 -3.19 5.42
N ILE A 128 -5.41 -3.64 4.89
CA ILE A 128 -5.45 -4.59 3.77
C ILE A 128 -4.70 -3.97 2.58
N PRO A 129 -3.97 -4.77 1.78
CA PRO A 129 -3.23 -4.25 0.63
C PRO A 129 -4.14 -3.51 -0.35
N GLU A 130 -3.70 -2.35 -0.76
CA GLU A 130 -4.32 -1.53 -1.80
C GLU A 130 -3.43 -1.48 -3.03
N TYR A 131 -4.03 -1.39 -4.22
CA TYR A 131 -3.26 -1.17 -5.43
C TYR A 131 -2.91 0.31 -5.57
N SER A 132 -1.62 0.61 -5.58
CA SER A 132 -1.11 1.96 -5.83
C SER A 132 -0.95 2.18 -7.32
N LEU A 133 -1.69 3.14 -7.88
CA LEU A 133 -1.56 3.56 -9.28
C LEU A 133 -0.22 4.25 -9.55
N GLU A 134 0.31 4.97 -8.56
CA GLU A 134 1.58 5.67 -8.66
C GLU A 134 2.76 4.71 -8.77
N PHE A 135 2.76 3.66 -7.96
CA PHE A 135 3.85 2.69 -7.91
C PHE A 135 3.57 1.40 -8.69
N LEU A 136 2.39 1.27 -9.29
CA LEU A 136 1.94 0.09 -10.04
C LEU A 136 2.16 -1.24 -9.29
N LYS A 137 1.86 -1.25 -7.98
CA LYS A 137 2.05 -2.39 -7.09
C LYS A 137 1.05 -2.41 -5.94
N PHE A 138 0.91 -3.55 -5.27
CA PHE A 138 0.15 -3.62 -4.03
C PHE A 138 0.99 -3.12 -2.84
N VAL A 139 0.35 -2.36 -1.95
CA VAL A 139 0.97 -1.78 -0.76
C VAL A 139 0.03 -1.94 0.43
N SER A 140 0.55 -2.41 1.57
CA SER A 140 -0.13 -2.32 2.87
C SER A 140 0.47 -1.19 3.68
N TYR A 141 -0.39 -0.44 4.38
CA TYR A 141 0.03 0.60 5.31
C TYR A 141 -0.16 0.12 6.74
N SER A 142 0.85 0.33 7.58
CA SER A 142 0.70 0.23 9.03
C SER A 142 0.85 1.61 9.66
N THR A 143 -0.05 1.95 10.58
CA THR A 143 -0.14 3.30 11.14
C THR A 143 -0.30 3.22 12.65
N SER A 144 0.36 4.14 13.35
CA SER A 144 0.17 4.39 14.78
C SER A 144 0.34 5.88 15.13
N SER A 145 -0.25 6.31 16.23
CA SER A 145 -0.03 7.66 16.76
C SER A 145 1.30 7.75 17.51
N LEU A 146 1.92 8.95 17.46
CA LEU A 146 3.08 9.33 18.23
C LEU A 146 2.68 10.21 19.42
N LYS A 147 3.55 10.29 20.46
CA LYS A 147 3.30 11.07 21.69
C LYS A 147 3.03 12.56 21.44
N ASN A 148 3.55 13.13 20.34
CA ASN A 148 3.37 14.53 19.95
C ASN A 148 2.12 14.77 19.09
N GLY A 149 1.24 13.75 18.93
CA GLY A 149 0.04 13.81 18.11
C GLY A 149 0.27 13.69 16.61
N LYS A 150 1.50 13.43 16.19
CA LYS A 150 1.83 13.01 14.81
C LYS A 150 1.55 11.52 14.62
N TYR A 151 1.76 11.02 13.41
CA TYR A 151 1.60 9.60 13.10
C TYR A 151 2.88 9.07 12.47
N LEU A 152 3.26 7.84 12.84
CA LEU A 152 4.19 7.03 12.08
C LEU A 152 3.39 6.16 11.14
N GLN A 153 3.78 6.14 9.87
CA GLN A 153 3.23 5.25 8.87
C GLN A 153 4.36 4.51 8.17
N LEU A 154 4.22 3.20 8.08
CA LEU A 154 5.06 2.37 7.22
C LEU A 154 4.23 1.89 6.05
N SER A 155 4.79 1.92 4.86
CA SER A 155 4.25 1.19 3.70
C SER A 155 5.08 -0.06 3.44
N TYR A 156 4.41 -1.18 3.14
CA TYR A 156 5.04 -2.44 2.77
C TYR A 156 4.60 -2.86 1.38
N SER A 157 5.56 -2.96 0.45
CA SER A 157 5.28 -3.28 -0.96
C SER A 157 5.32 -4.78 -1.20
N TYR A 158 4.39 -5.27 -2.04
CA TYR A 158 4.32 -6.66 -2.51
C TYR A 158 4.88 -6.75 -3.93
N ASN A 159 6.20 -6.59 -4.07
CA ASN A 159 6.88 -6.50 -5.38
C ASN A 159 6.85 -7.82 -6.16
N GLU A 160 6.65 -8.97 -5.49
CA GLU A 160 6.52 -10.27 -6.12
C GLU A 160 5.33 -10.40 -7.09
N PHE A 161 4.34 -9.51 -7.01
CA PHE A 161 3.16 -9.54 -7.86
C PHE A 161 3.21 -8.58 -9.06
N ILE A 162 4.33 -7.90 -9.27
CA ILE A 162 4.47 -6.91 -10.35
C ILE A 162 4.36 -7.57 -11.73
N SER A 163 4.90 -8.80 -11.89
CA SER A 163 4.80 -9.54 -13.15
C SER A 163 3.37 -9.91 -13.51
N GLU A 164 2.60 -10.43 -12.55
CA GLU A 164 1.19 -10.78 -12.77
C GLU A 164 0.32 -9.53 -13.04
N LEU A 165 0.63 -8.42 -12.36
CA LEU A 165 -0.03 -7.14 -12.63
C LEU A 165 0.24 -6.67 -14.07
N ARG A 166 1.47 -6.77 -14.54
CA ARG A 166 1.85 -6.41 -15.91
C ARG A 166 1.14 -7.28 -16.94
N GLU A 167 1.07 -8.59 -16.72
CA GLU A 167 0.31 -9.49 -17.59
C GLU A 167 -1.17 -9.08 -17.68
N ILE A 168 -1.80 -8.66 -16.59
CA ILE A 168 -3.18 -8.19 -16.62
C ILE A 168 -3.29 -6.88 -17.42
N GLN A 169 -2.34 -5.96 -17.28
CA GLN A 169 -2.30 -4.72 -18.06
C GLN A 169 -2.14 -4.95 -19.56
N GLU A 170 -1.35 -5.96 -19.98
CA GLU A 170 -1.16 -6.32 -21.39
C GLU A 170 -2.44 -6.82 -22.06
N PHE A 171 -3.41 -7.35 -21.32
CA PHE A 171 -4.73 -7.71 -21.87
C PHE A 171 -5.64 -6.50 -22.12
N ILE A 172 -5.23 -5.32 -21.63
CA ILE A 172 -6.04 -4.09 -21.64
C ILE A 172 -5.60 -3.16 -22.78
N ASN A 173 -4.33 -3.26 -23.18
CA ASN A 173 -3.72 -2.49 -24.27
C ASN A 173 -3.89 -3.21 -25.60
#